data_14af77f90ab82fb8ae10fffe8d84d380
#
_entry.id   14af77f90ab82fb8ae10fffe8d84d380
#
_cell.length_a   1.000
_cell.length_b   1.000
_cell.length_c   1.000
_cell.angle_alpha   90.00
_cell.angle_beta   90.00
_cell.angle_gamma   90.00
#
_symmetry.space_group_name_H-M   'P 1'
#
loop_
_entity.id
_entity.type
_entity.pdbx_description
1 polymer ?
#
loop_
_entity_poly.entity_id
_entity_poly.type
_entity_poly.pdbx_seq_one_letter_code
_entity_poly.pdbx_strand_id
1 'polypeptide(L)'
;MVTMKEIAQKSGFSQATVSRLLNGDPTLSVKEETRRRIIEVSEQLGYATGSRRIALPRRVAVLDNATREEELADAYFDELRSVLGDNARAQHMELTSFSHIDDLIANAGDFDGFISIGPSVLSSDKLLKLHLVLPYGVFIDINPAPSLFDSVQPDLSQTILDALDVLVSSGKRRIGYIGGTGFTMGLHEYPEDSRLTAFRNWTERLGLDAEGLIYAQGAFTVDTGRTLGEKAANDHPDDMPDAFIVAADTIAVGVLQAFTAAGVLVPRDTS
;
A
#
# COMPACT_ATOMS: atom_id res chain seq x y z
N MET A 1 2.53 -24.47 32.63
CA MET A 1 2.37 -23.11 32.08
C MET A 1 3.63 -22.35 32.44
N VAL A 2 4.37 -21.85 31.47
CA VAL A 2 5.64 -21.13 31.71
C VAL A 2 5.36 -19.83 32.45
N THR A 3 6.18 -19.48 33.41
CA THR A 3 6.02 -18.30 34.26
C THR A 3 7.08 -17.24 33.99
N MET A 4 6.81 -15.99 34.29
CA MET A 4 7.77 -14.88 34.24
C MET A 4 9.02 -15.18 35.09
N LYS A 5 8.89 -15.96 36.18
CA LYS A 5 9.98 -16.38 37.05
C LYS A 5 10.93 -17.33 36.32
N GLU A 6 10.41 -18.26 35.55
CA GLU A 6 11.23 -19.21 34.78
C GLU A 6 11.98 -18.50 33.64
N ILE A 7 11.36 -17.52 33.00
CA ILE A 7 12.03 -16.70 31.98
C ILE A 7 13.16 -15.88 32.62
N ALA A 8 12.88 -15.23 33.75
CA ALA A 8 13.88 -14.49 34.50
C ALA A 8 15.10 -15.36 34.86
N GLN A 9 14.85 -16.55 35.38
CA GLN A 9 15.89 -17.50 35.76
C GLN A 9 16.73 -17.95 34.55
N LYS A 10 16.11 -18.26 33.41
CA LYS A 10 16.80 -18.74 32.20
C LYS A 10 17.47 -17.63 31.42
N SER A 11 16.91 -16.44 31.40
CA SER A 11 17.49 -15.30 30.72
C SER A 11 18.61 -14.61 31.52
N GLY A 12 18.67 -14.84 32.84
CA GLY A 12 19.65 -14.23 33.73
C GLY A 12 19.31 -12.80 34.17
N PHE A 13 18.06 -12.37 34.00
CA PHE A 13 17.60 -11.02 34.37
C PHE A 13 16.56 -11.06 35.50
N SER A 14 16.34 -9.91 36.12
CA SER A 14 15.31 -9.83 37.17
C SER A 14 13.91 -10.04 36.63
N GLN A 15 13.01 -10.64 37.43
CA GLN A 15 11.61 -10.82 37.07
C GLN A 15 10.93 -9.49 36.77
N ALA A 16 11.32 -8.40 37.43
CA ALA A 16 10.81 -7.07 37.18
C ALA A 16 11.22 -6.56 35.79
N THR A 17 12.49 -6.76 35.39
CA THR A 17 12.96 -6.39 34.04
C THR A 17 12.25 -7.20 32.98
N VAL A 18 12.13 -8.52 33.16
CA VAL A 18 11.41 -9.41 32.23
C VAL A 18 9.95 -8.99 32.10
N SER A 19 9.28 -8.77 33.22
CA SER A 19 7.87 -8.36 33.24
C SER A 19 7.64 -7.03 32.53
N ARG A 20 8.46 -6.02 32.82
CA ARG A 20 8.34 -4.69 32.17
C ARG A 20 8.62 -4.77 30.69
N LEU A 21 9.64 -5.53 30.28
CA LEU A 21 9.96 -5.71 28.87
C LEU A 21 8.83 -6.42 28.11
N LEU A 22 8.37 -7.55 28.62
CA LEU A 22 7.35 -8.36 27.95
C LEU A 22 5.94 -7.73 27.97
N ASN A 23 5.71 -6.78 28.89
CA ASN A 23 4.50 -5.97 28.93
C ASN A 23 4.61 -4.65 28.13
N GLY A 24 5.74 -4.42 27.45
CA GLY A 24 5.91 -3.24 26.60
C GLY A 24 5.98 -1.92 27.36
N ASP A 25 6.56 -1.90 28.57
CA ASP A 25 6.69 -0.66 29.36
C ASP A 25 7.56 0.37 28.65
N PRO A 26 7.00 1.50 28.19
CA PRO A 26 7.73 2.51 27.42
C PRO A 26 8.82 3.23 28.24
N THR A 27 8.77 3.13 29.57
CA THR A 27 9.78 3.75 30.45
C THR A 27 10.96 2.85 30.73
N LEU A 28 10.93 1.59 30.24
CA LEU A 28 12.02 0.65 30.42
C LEU A 28 13.12 0.89 29.40
N SER A 29 14.27 1.38 29.86
CA SER A 29 15.49 1.46 29.05
C SER A 29 16.39 0.24 29.38
N VAL A 30 16.61 -0.61 28.39
CA VAL A 30 17.53 -1.76 28.45
C VAL A 30 18.36 -1.82 27.17
N LYS A 31 19.56 -2.40 27.27
CA LYS A 31 20.42 -2.64 26.09
C LYS A 31 19.70 -3.59 25.12
N GLU A 32 19.94 -3.42 23.82
CA GLU A 32 19.34 -4.24 22.77
C GLU A 32 19.67 -5.74 22.95
N GLU A 33 20.87 -6.06 23.40
CA GLU A 33 21.28 -7.43 23.70
C GLU A 33 20.43 -8.05 24.84
N THR A 34 20.13 -7.27 25.89
CA THR A 34 19.24 -7.68 26.97
C THR A 34 17.82 -7.93 26.48
N ARG A 35 17.30 -7.03 25.62
CA ARG A 35 16.00 -7.17 25.00
C ARG A 35 15.91 -8.45 24.18
N ARG A 36 16.85 -8.67 23.27
CA ARG A 36 16.92 -9.86 22.42
C ARG A 36 17.00 -11.15 23.25
N ARG A 37 17.85 -11.18 24.25
CA ARG A 37 18.02 -12.36 25.10
C ARG A 37 16.76 -12.76 25.87
N ILE A 38 16.01 -11.79 26.39
CA ILE A 38 14.75 -12.06 27.10
C ILE A 38 13.69 -12.58 26.12
N ILE A 39 13.60 -12.01 24.92
CA ILE A 39 12.65 -12.43 23.88
C ILE A 39 12.96 -13.86 23.43
N GLU A 40 14.21 -14.16 23.06
CA GLU A 40 14.65 -15.51 22.65
C GLU A 40 14.33 -16.58 23.70
N VAL A 41 14.60 -16.30 24.97
CA VAL A 41 14.30 -17.24 26.06
C VAL A 41 12.80 -17.40 26.26
N SER A 42 12.02 -16.35 26.11
CA SER A 42 10.56 -16.42 26.22
C SER A 42 9.94 -17.27 25.12
N GLU A 43 10.44 -17.13 23.88
CA GLU A 43 10.02 -17.93 22.73
C GLU A 43 10.43 -19.41 22.88
N GLN A 44 11.67 -19.69 23.27
CA GLN A 44 12.17 -21.05 23.50
C GLN A 44 11.37 -21.80 24.57
N LEU A 45 10.86 -21.09 25.56
CA LEU A 45 10.02 -21.65 26.60
C LEU A 45 8.55 -21.78 26.20
N GLY A 46 8.17 -21.27 25.02
CA GLY A 46 6.77 -21.19 24.62
C GLY A 46 5.95 -20.28 25.55
N TYR A 47 6.63 -19.37 26.25
CA TYR A 47 5.95 -18.28 26.91
C TYR A 47 5.44 -17.36 25.82
N ALA A 48 4.15 -17.45 25.54
CA ALA A 48 3.51 -16.40 24.78
C ALA A 48 3.80 -15.11 25.57
N THR A 49 4.81 -14.35 25.14
CA THR A 49 5.05 -12.98 25.61
C THR A 49 3.71 -12.36 25.63
N GLY A 50 3.22 -12.00 26.83
CA GLY A 50 1.85 -11.59 26.97
C GLY A 50 1.41 -10.85 25.73
N SER A 51 0.99 -11.60 24.75
CA SER A 51 -0.10 -11.06 23.99
C SER A 51 -1.03 -10.68 25.15
N ARG A 52 -1.06 -9.39 25.58
CA ARG A 52 -2.38 -8.82 25.57
C ARG A 52 -3.00 -9.65 24.47
N ARG A 53 -3.89 -10.57 24.81
CA ARG A 53 -4.81 -11.08 23.82
C ARG A 53 -5.23 -9.79 23.20
N ILE A 54 -4.63 -9.49 22.03
CA ILE A 54 -5.15 -8.43 21.20
C ILE A 54 -6.51 -9.01 20.99
N ALA A 55 -7.47 -8.54 21.77
CA ALA A 55 -8.84 -8.96 21.58
C ALA A 55 -9.06 -8.48 20.17
N LEU A 56 -9.05 -9.44 19.23
CA LEU A 56 -9.29 -9.10 17.84
C LEU A 56 -10.56 -8.28 17.84
N PRO A 57 -10.58 -7.14 17.19
CA PRO A 57 -11.77 -6.32 17.14
C PRO A 57 -12.92 -7.20 16.66
N ARG A 58 -14.07 -7.12 17.29
CA ARG A 58 -15.23 -7.92 16.90
C ARG A 58 -16.06 -7.20 15.87
N ARG A 59 -16.25 -5.90 16.02
CA ARG A 59 -17.03 -5.06 15.13
C ARG A 59 -16.11 -4.04 14.46
N VAL A 60 -15.89 -4.19 13.18
CA VAL A 60 -15.00 -3.36 12.40
C VAL A 60 -15.78 -2.66 11.29
N ALA A 61 -15.71 -1.35 11.24
CA ALA A 61 -16.26 -0.59 10.14
C ALA A 61 -15.32 -0.69 8.92
N VAL A 62 -15.90 -0.83 7.73
CA VAL A 62 -15.16 -0.72 6.47
C VAL A 62 -15.59 0.57 5.78
N LEU A 63 -14.69 1.54 5.72
CA LEU A 63 -14.91 2.76 4.96
C LEU A 63 -14.46 2.51 3.52
N ASP A 64 -15.43 2.33 2.64
CA ASP A 64 -15.23 2.09 1.23
C ASP A 64 -15.48 3.37 0.46
N ASN A 65 -14.40 3.97 -0.02
CA ASN A 65 -14.44 5.28 -0.67
C ASN A 65 -14.39 5.18 -2.20
N ALA A 66 -14.34 3.97 -2.77
CA ALA A 66 -14.35 3.80 -4.21
C ALA A 66 -15.69 4.27 -4.80
N THR A 67 -15.62 5.02 -5.86
CA THR A 67 -16.82 5.37 -6.63
C THR A 67 -17.24 4.17 -7.49
N ARG A 68 -18.54 4.07 -7.80
CA ARG A 68 -19.06 2.97 -8.63
C ARG A 68 -18.42 2.89 -10.02
N GLU A 69 -17.89 3.99 -10.52
CA GLU A 69 -17.18 4.03 -11.80
C GLU A 69 -15.74 3.48 -11.66
N GLU A 70 -15.09 3.73 -10.52
CA GLU A 70 -13.80 3.14 -10.18
C GLU A 70 -13.92 1.64 -9.89
N GLU A 71 -15.00 1.21 -9.24
CA GLU A 71 -15.31 -0.21 -9.00
C GLU A 71 -15.45 -1.03 -10.29
N LEU A 72 -16.10 -0.46 -11.32
CA LEU A 72 -16.27 -1.16 -12.60
C LEU A 72 -14.99 -1.22 -13.43
N ALA A 73 -14.01 -0.40 -13.11
CA ALA A 73 -12.76 -0.28 -13.85
C ALA A 73 -11.60 -1.11 -13.26
N ASP A 74 -11.65 -1.48 -11.99
CA ASP A 74 -10.51 -2.08 -11.30
C ASP A 74 -10.87 -3.28 -10.43
N ALA A 75 -10.56 -4.48 -10.92
CA ALA A 75 -10.74 -5.75 -10.20
C ALA A 75 -9.89 -5.83 -8.90
N TYR A 76 -8.86 -4.99 -8.74
CA TYR A 76 -7.97 -4.97 -7.59
C TYR A 76 -8.72 -4.69 -6.28
N PHE A 77 -9.56 -3.65 -6.26
CA PHE A 77 -10.33 -3.31 -5.05
C PHE A 77 -11.42 -4.33 -4.73
N ASP A 78 -12.00 -4.98 -5.75
CA ASP A 78 -12.96 -6.05 -5.54
C ASP A 78 -12.32 -7.28 -4.90
N GLU A 79 -11.13 -7.65 -5.34
CA GLU A 79 -10.37 -8.73 -4.73
C GLU A 79 -9.96 -8.40 -3.30
N LEU A 80 -9.49 -7.18 -3.03
CA LEU A 80 -9.18 -6.72 -1.67
C LEU A 80 -10.39 -6.85 -0.73
N ARG A 81 -11.58 -6.42 -1.16
CA ARG A 81 -12.83 -6.56 -0.37
C ARG A 81 -13.18 -8.01 -0.12
N SER A 82 -13.06 -8.86 -1.14
CA SER A 82 -13.33 -10.29 -1.03
C SER A 82 -12.40 -10.95 -0.01
N VAL A 83 -11.09 -10.74 -0.17
CA VAL A 83 -10.07 -11.29 0.73
C VAL A 83 -10.22 -10.75 2.16
N LEU A 84 -10.52 -9.46 2.32
CA LEU A 84 -10.79 -8.87 3.63
C LEU A 84 -12.01 -9.54 4.29
N GLY A 85 -13.09 -9.73 3.54
CA GLY A 85 -14.31 -10.38 4.04
C GLY A 85 -14.07 -11.83 4.47
N ASP A 86 -13.29 -12.60 3.70
CA ASP A 86 -12.95 -13.99 4.01
C ASP A 86 -12.09 -14.08 5.28
N ASN A 87 -11.07 -13.24 5.39
CA ASN A 87 -10.20 -13.21 6.56
C ASN A 87 -10.94 -12.73 7.82
N ALA A 88 -11.81 -11.73 7.69
CA ALA A 88 -12.63 -11.26 8.80
C ALA A 88 -13.53 -12.38 9.35
N ARG A 89 -14.20 -13.12 8.46
CA ARG A 89 -15.01 -14.29 8.85
C ARG A 89 -14.18 -15.36 9.56
N ALA A 90 -13.00 -15.66 9.04
CA ALA A 90 -12.08 -16.63 9.66
C ALA A 90 -11.63 -16.21 11.07
N GLN A 91 -11.57 -14.91 11.33
CA GLN A 91 -11.19 -14.32 12.62
C GLN A 91 -12.39 -13.97 13.51
N HIS A 92 -13.61 -14.33 13.10
CA HIS A 92 -14.87 -14.00 13.80
C HIS A 92 -15.08 -12.49 14.01
N MET A 93 -14.66 -11.68 13.04
CA MET A 93 -14.92 -10.24 12.99
C MET A 93 -16.18 -9.96 12.14
N GLU A 94 -17.03 -9.06 12.64
CA GLU A 94 -18.18 -8.55 11.91
C GLU A 94 -17.78 -7.25 11.19
N LEU A 95 -17.96 -7.22 9.87
CA LEU A 95 -17.69 -6.06 9.05
C LEU A 95 -18.98 -5.33 8.71
N THR A 96 -18.98 -4.00 8.84
CA THR A 96 -20.06 -3.11 8.40
C THR A 96 -19.51 -2.05 7.48
N SER A 97 -20.01 -1.99 6.24
CA SER A 97 -19.53 -1.06 5.22
C SER A 97 -20.20 0.29 5.30
N PHE A 98 -19.42 1.34 5.06
CA PHE A 98 -19.82 2.73 4.96
C PHE A 98 -19.24 3.33 3.69
N SER A 99 -20.06 4.01 2.89
CA SER A 99 -19.61 4.75 1.70
C SER A 99 -19.25 6.20 2.01
N HIS A 100 -19.60 6.69 3.21
CA HIS A 100 -19.32 8.06 3.61
C HIS A 100 -18.73 8.14 5.02
N ILE A 101 -17.65 8.89 5.15
CA ILE A 101 -16.95 9.08 6.43
C ILE A 101 -17.86 9.72 7.50
N ASP A 102 -18.79 10.58 7.11
CA ASP A 102 -19.70 11.25 8.06
C ASP A 102 -20.65 10.24 8.72
N ASP A 103 -21.11 9.23 7.98
CA ASP A 103 -21.95 8.15 8.51
C ASP A 103 -21.15 7.27 9.46
N LEU A 104 -19.89 6.98 9.14
CA LEU A 104 -18.98 6.26 10.05
C LEU A 104 -18.76 7.05 11.34
N ILE A 105 -18.47 8.35 11.25
CA ILE A 105 -18.28 9.22 12.43
C ILE A 105 -19.52 9.19 13.32
N ALA A 106 -20.73 9.28 12.72
CA ALA A 106 -21.99 9.29 13.46
C ALA A 106 -22.25 7.96 14.21
N ASN A 107 -21.75 6.84 13.73
CA ASN A 107 -21.93 5.50 14.31
C ASN A 107 -20.67 4.92 14.96
N ALA A 108 -19.62 5.73 15.15
CA ALA A 108 -18.30 5.26 15.58
C ALA A 108 -18.31 4.47 16.90
N GLY A 109 -19.24 4.79 17.83
CA GLY A 109 -19.38 4.10 19.11
C GLY A 109 -19.78 2.62 19.01
N ASP A 110 -20.23 2.18 17.83
CA ASP A 110 -20.60 0.78 17.60
C ASP A 110 -19.43 -0.10 17.17
N PHE A 111 -18.25 0.46 16.91
CA PHE A 111 -17.11 -0.24 16.34
C PHE A 111 -15.88 -0.19 17.24
N ASP A 112 -15.08 -1.25 17.17
CA ASP A 112 -13.80 -1.35 17.85
C ASP A 112 -12.67 -0.67 17.06
N GLY A 113 -12.86 -0.47 15.75
CA GLY A 113 -11.94 0.15 14.82
C GLY A 113 -12.50 0.18 13.40
N PHE A 114 -11.72 0.70 12.46
CA PHE A 114 -12.12 0.71 11.05
C PHE A 114 -10.98 0.30 10.12
N ILE A 115 -11.34 -0.14 8.92
CA ILE A 115 -10.45 -0.35 7.77
C ILE A 115 -10.98 0.54 6.65
N SER A 116 -10.09 1.32 6.01
CA SER A 116 -10.43 2.09 4.82
C SER A 116 -9.81 1.45 3.59
N ILE A 117 -10.60 1.31 2.52
CA ILE A 117 -10.16 0.73 1.24
C ILE A 117 -10.42 1.75 0.13
N GLY A 118 -9.48 1.83 -0.79
CA GLY A 118 -9.60 2.62 -2.00
C GLY A 118 -9.09 4.05 -1.88
N PRO A 119 -8.97 4.73 -3.03
CA PRO A 119 -8.56 6.12 -3.09
C PRO A 119 -9.62 6.98 -2.42
N SER A 120 -9.22 7.81 -1.47
CA SER A 120 -10.15 8.68 -0.79
C SER A 120 -9.64 10.11 -0.73
N VAL A 121 -10.42 11.02 -1.30
CA VAL A 121 -10.26 12.45 -1.08
C VAL A 121 -10.98 12.81 0.23
N LEU A 122 -10.35 12.47 1.36
CA LEU A 122 -10.87 12.79 2.69
C LEU A 122 -10.23 14.08 3.20
N SER A 123 -11.05 15.03 3.61
CA SER A 123 -10.52 16.27 4.20
C SER A 123 -9.88 16.00 5.57
N SER A 124 -8.85 16.77 5.89
CA SER A 124 -8.12 16.70 7.16
C SER A 124 -9.04 16.83 8.37
N ASP A 125 -10.04 17.73 8.29
CA ASP A 125 -11.00 17.94 9.38
C ASP A 125 -11.85 16.70 9.65
N LYS A 126 -12.25 15.96 8.60
CA LYS A 126 -13.01 14.72 8.77
C LYS A 126 -12.13 13.60 9.32
N LEU A 127 -10.88 13.50 8.89
CA LEU A 127 -9.91 12.53 9.41
C LEU A 127 -9.60 12.79 10.89
N LEU A 128 -9.42 14.05 11.28
CA LEU A 128 -9.25 14.43 12.71
C LEU A 128 -10.50 14.10 13.53
N LYS A 129 -11.70 14.38 13.03
CA LYS A 129 -12.95 14.03 13.71
C LYS A 129 -13.10 12.52 13.86
N LEU A 130 -12.80 11.75 12.82
CA LEU A 130 -12.82 10.29 12.88
C LEU A 130 -11.85 9.78 13.93
N HIS A 131 -10.61 10.30 13.95
CA HIS A 131 -9.61 9.88 14.93
C HIS A 131 -10.03 10.16 16.39
N LEU A 132 -10.74 11.26 16.65
CA LEU A 132 -11.23 11.58 17.99
C LEU A 132 -12.29 10.61 18.49
N VAL A 133 -13.11 10.03 17.61
CA VAL A 133 -14.22 9.12 18.00
C VAL A 133 -13.90 7.65 17.77
N LEU A 134 -13.02 7.34 16.81
CA LEU A 134 -12.60 5.97 16.46
C LEU A 134 -11.11 5.97 16.10
N PRO A 135 -10.19 5.99 17.11
CA PRO A 135 -8.76 6.20 16.89
C PRO A 135 -8.04 5.02 16.25
N TYR A 136 -8.64 3.82 16.30
CA TYR A 136 -8.02 2.61 15.74
C TYR A 136 -8.47 2.41 14.30
N GLY A 137 -7.62 2.76 13.36
CA GLY A 137 -7.93 2.65 11.94
C GLY A 137 -6.71 2.24 11.11
N VAL A 138 -6.97 1.45 10.07
CA VAL A 138 -5.96 1.01 9.11
C VAL A 138 -6.43 1.38 7.71
N PHE A 139 -5.59 2.10 6.98
CA PHE A 139 -5.81 2.38 5.57
C PHE A 139 -5.10 1.33 4.72
N ILE A 140 -5.79 0.79 3.73
CA ILE A 140 -5.22 -0.12 2.74
C ILE A 140 -4.97 0.68 1.47
N ASP A 141 -3.77 0.55 0.92
CA ASP A 141 -3.26 1.17 -0.29
C ASP A 141 -2.86 2.64 -0.10
N ILE A 142 -3.74 3.53 0.28
CA ILE A 142 -3.46 4.96 0.46
C ILE A 142 -3.81 5.39 1.88
N ASN A 143 -2.87 6.02 2.58
CA ASN A 143 -3.12 6.62 3.89
C ASN A 143 -3.03 8.15 3.82
N PRO A 144 -4.17 8.86 3.84
CA PRO A 144 -4.20 10.32 3.77
C PRO A 144 -3.79 11.02 5.09
N ALA A 145 -3.61 10.26 6.17
CA ALA A 145 -3.26 10.81 7.48
C ALA A 145 -2.30 9.89 8.26
N PRO A 146 -1.05 9.70 7.80
CA PRO A 146 -0.10 8.75 8.39
C PRO A 146 0.34 9.09 9.81
N SER A 147 0.10 10.32 10.27
CA SER A 147 0.31 10.72 11.67
C SER A 147 -0.82 10.32 12.61
N LEU A 148 -1.98 9.91 12.09
CA LEU A 148 -3.18 9.57 12.86
C LEU A 148 -3.51 8.09 12.81
N PHE A 149 -3.24 7.42 11.69
CA PHE A 149 -3.68 6.06 11.43
C PHE A 149 -2.56 5.21 10.84
N ASP A 150 -2.66 3.91 11.06
CA ASP A 150 -1.77 2.92 10.44
C ASP A 150 -2.16 2.65 8.98
N SER A 151 -1.23 2.05 8.21
CA SER A 151 -1.52 1.63 6.84
C SER A 151 -0.84 0.32 6.46
N VAL A 152 -1.44 -0.35 5.48
CA VAL A 152 -0.84 -1.47 4.74
C VAL A 152 -0.79 -1.04 3.29
N GLN A 153 0.41 -0.89 2.75
CA GLN A 153 0.66 -0.35 1.42
C GLN A 153 1.67 -1.21 0.67
N PRO A 154 1.54 -1.39 -0.65
CA PRO A 154 2.59 -1.98 -1.46
C PRO A 154 3.80 -1.04 -1.54
N ASP A 155 5.00 -1.59 -1.61
CA ASP A 155 6.21 -0.82 -1.92
C ASP A 155 6.31 -0.60 -3.44
N LEU A 156 5.58 0.40 -3.92
CA LEU A 156 5.54 0.72 -5.35
C LEU A 156 6.90 1.20 -5.87
N SER A 157 7.74 1.80 -5.02
CA SER A 157 9.09 2.21 -5.42
C SER A 157 9.98 0.98 -5.70
N GLN A 158 9.92 -0.01 -4.82
CA GLN A 158 10.63 -1.27 -5.02
C GLN A 158 10.10 -2.03 -6.25
N THR A 159 8.79 -2.04 -6.44
CA THR A 159 8.16 -2.68 -7.62
C THR A 159 8.68 -2.08 -8.94
N ILE A 160 8.83 -0.76 -9.02
CA ILE A 160 9.41 -0.10 -10.21
C ILE A 160 10.87 -0.48 -10.39
N LEU A 161 11.66 -0.53 -9.31
CA LEU A 161 13.06 -0.96 -9.40
C LEU A 161 13.16 -2.42 -9.89
N ASP A 162 12.35 -3.33 -9.34
CA ASP A 162 12.34 -4.73 -9.74
C ASP A 162 11.98 -4.88 -11.23
N ALA A 163 11.00 -4.11 -11.72
CA ALA A 163 10.63 -4.10 -13.12
C ALA A 163 11.77 -3.57 -14.01
N LEU A 164 12.44 -2.49 -13.60
CA LEU A 164 13.61 -1.96 -14.31
C LEU A 164 14.75 -2.98 -14.34
N ASP A 165 15.03 -3.67 -13.24
CA ASP A 165 16.07 -4.70 -13.16
C ASP A 165 15.80 -5.86 -14.15
N VAL A 166 14.56 -6.29 -14.28
CA VAL A 166 14.15 -7.31 -15.25
C VAL A 166 14.40 -6.83 -16.68
N LEU A 167 13.96 -5.60 -17.00
CA LEU A 167 14.13 -5.03 -18.35
C LEU A 167 15.61 -4.83 -18.67
N VAL A 168 16.38 -4.26 -17.76
CA VAL A 168 17.84 -4.04 -17.93
C VAL A 168 18.59 -5.37 -18.09
N SER A 169 18.25 -6.37 -17.29
CA SER A 169 18.84 -7.71 -17.39
C SER A 169 18.53 -8.40 -18.71
N SER A 170 17.40 -8.08 -19.35
CA SER A 170 17.03 -8.54 -20.68
C SER A 170 17.65 -7.72 -21.82
N GLY A 171 18.51 -6.74 -21.49
CA GLY A 171 19.24 -5.91 -22.46
C GLY A 171 18.55 -4.61 -22.88
N LYS A 172 17.40 -4.29 -22.30
CA LYS A 172 16.66 -3.06 -22.57
C LYS A 172 17.37 -1.85 -21.94
N ARG A 173 17.41 -0.72 -22.65
CA ARG A 173 18.09 0.50 -22.18
C ARG A 173 17.26 1.75 -22.33
N ARG A 174 16.51 1.85 -23.41
CA ARG A 174 15.60 2.95 -23.70
C ARG A 174 14.22 2.58 -23.22
N ILE A 175 13.91 2.96 -21.95
CA ILE A 175 12.71 2.51 -21.24
C ILE A 175 11.82 3.71 -20.95
N GLY A 176 10.56 3.63 -21.37
CA GLY A 176 9.55 4.65 -21.12
C GLY A 176 8.62 4.31 -19.94
N TYR A 177 7.79 5.29 -19.57
CA TYR A 177 6.76 5.15 -18.55
C TYR A 177 5.44 5.70 -19.07
N ILE A 178 4.36 4.95 -18.85
CA ILE A 178 2.99 5.39 -19.12
C ILE A 178 2.15 5.24 -17.87
N GLY A 179 1.52 6.33 -17.38
CA GLY A 179 0.75 6.28 -16.15
C GLY A 179 -0.16 7.46 -15.91
N GLY A 180 -0.96 7.37 -14.85
CA GLY A 180 -1.76 8.48 -14.33
C GLY A 180 -0.94 9.43 -13.46
N THR A 181 -1.56 10.51 -13.05
CA THR A 181 -1.03 11.43 -12.05
C THR A 181 -1.50 11.05 -10.65
N GLY A 182 -0.74 11.47 -9.63
CA GLY A 182 -1.09 11.22 -8.23
C GLY A 182 -2.36 11.92 -7.80
N PHE A 183 -2.85 11.51 -6.63
CA PHE A 183 -4.05 12.04 -6.02
C PHE A 183 -3.70 13.04 -4.90
N THR A 184 -4.63 13.96 -4.62
CA THR A 184 -4.59 14.72 -3.37
C THR A 184 -4.84 13.77 -2.20
N MET A 185 -3.89 13.69 -1.28
CA MET A 185 -3.98 12.81 -0.11
C MET A 185 -4.04 13.61 1.18
N GLY A 186 -5.22 13.69 1.78
CA GLY A 186 -5.43 14.31 3.08
C GLY A 186 -4.89 15.74 3.18
N LEU A 187 -3.79 15.91 3.93
CA LEU A 187 -3.12 17.20 4.14
C LEU A 187 -2.13 17.59 3.03
N HIS A 188 -1.82 16.66 2.15
CA HIS A 188 -0.79 16.83 1.13
C HIS A 188 -1.36 16.59 -0.26
N GLU A 189 -1.03 17.49 -1.17
CA GLU A 189 -1.23 17.32 -2.59
C GLU A 189 0.05 16.73 -3.19
N TYR A 190 -0.05 15.54 -3.77
CA TYR A 190 1.06 14.90 -4.47
C TYR A 190 0.82 15.07 -5.97
N PRO A 191 1.63 15.92 -6.65
CA PRO A 191 1.46 16.20 -8.07
C PRO A 191 1.84 15.00 -8.96
N GLU A 192 2.58 14.04 -8.41
CA GLU A 192 3.03 12.86 -9.12
C GLU A 192 2.74 11.58 -8.31
N ASP A 193 2.36 10.53 -9.03
CA ASP A 193 2.23 9.19 -8.46
C ASP A 193 3.59 8.66 -7.99
N SER A 194 3.62 7.88 -6.90
CA SER A 194 4.85 7.34 -6.33
C SER A 194 5.63 6.44 -7.30
N ARG A 195 4.93 5.76 -8.23
CA ARG A 195 5.54 4.95 -9.29
C ARG A 195 6.29 5.82 -10.28
N LEU A 196 5.71 6.96 -10.69
CA LEU A 196 6.36 7.92 -11.58
C LEU A 196 7.60 8.52 -10.93
N THR A 197 7.48 8.96 -9.66
CA THR A 197 8.62 9.49 -8.91
C THR A 197 9.74 8.45 -8.78
N ALA A 198 9.38 7.19 -8.48
CA ALA A 198 10.33 6.08 -8.41
C ALA A 198 10.99 5.82 -9.78
N PHE A 199 10.20 5.80 -10.86
CA PHE A 199 10.72 5.61 -12.21
C PHE A 199 11.77 6.68 -12.57
N ARG A 200 11.48 7.96 -12.36
CA ARG A 200 12.44 9.06 -12.59
C ARG A 200 13.73 8.87 -11.80
N ASN A 201 13.60 8.61 -10.49
CA ASN A 201 14.75 8.47 -9.60
C ASN A 201 15.62 7.25 -9.96
N TRP A 202 15.02 6.12 -10.31
CA TRP A 202 15.76 4.91 -10.63
C TRP A 202 16.37 4.95 -12.01
N THR A 203 15.69 5.48 -13.05
CA THR A 203 16.25 5.61 -14.39
C THR A 203 17.45 6.56 -14.39
N GLU A 204 17.39 7.67 -13.65
CA GLU A 204 18.54 8.57 -13.48
C GLU A 204 19.73 7.87 -12.83
N ARG A 205 19.50 7.14 -11.71
CA ARG A 205 20.56 6.42 -10.98
C ARG A 205 21.19 5.27 -11.79
N LEU A 206 20.38 4.60 -12.60
CA LEU A 206 20.81 3.49 -13.45
C LEU A 206 21.42 3.98 -14.78
N GLY A 207 21.37 5.27 -15.06
CA GLY A 207 21.86 5.84 -16.31
C GLY A 207 21.10 5.37 -17.55
N LEU A 208 19.79 5.14 -17.39
CA LEU A 208 18.92 4.71 -18.49
C LEU A 208 18.42 5.90 -19.30
N ASP A 209 18.23 5.69 -20.60
CA ASP A 209 17.64 6.69 -21.48
C ASP A 209 16.11 6.67 -21.33
N ALA A 210 15.59 7.65 -20.61
CA ALA A 210 14.17 7.87 -20.37
C ALA A 210 13.72 9.30 -20.71
N GLU A 211 14.62 10.12 -21.29
CA GLU A 211 14.31 11.50 -21.64
C GLU A 211 13.25 11.55 -22.75
N GLY A 212 12.18 12.31 -22.51
CA GLY A 212 11.05 12.40 -23.45
C GLY A 212 10.16 11.16 -23.53
N LEU A 213 10.42 10.11 -22.74
CA LEU A 213 9.68 8.84 -22.76
C LEU A 213 8.68 8.69 -21.60
N ILE A 214 8.35 9.79 -20.93
CA ILE A 214 7.41 9.77 -19.80
C ILE A 214 6.08 10.38 -20.24
N TYR A 215 5.04 9.55 -20.22
CA TYR A 215 3.66 9.89 -20.54
C TYR A 215 2.82 9.73 -19.28
N ALA A 216 2.63 10.81 -18.52
CA ALA A 216 1.93 10.76 -17.24
C ALA A 216 0.90 11.89 -17.17
N GLN A 217 -0.39 11.51 -17.25
CA GLN A 217 -1.51 12.44 -17.19
C GLN A 217 -2.81 11.70 -16.91
N GLY A 218 -3.76 12.37 -16.25
CA GLY A 218 -5.12 11.87 -16.08
C GLY A 218 -5.27 10.79 -15.01
N ALA A 219 -6.45 10.20 -14.96
CA ALA A 219 -6.81 9.15 -14.02
C ALA A 219 -6.32 7.76 -14.50
N PHE A 220 -6.40 6.75 -13.61
CA PHE A 220 -5.99 5.37 -13.91
C PHE A 220 -7.10 4.61 -14.64
N THR A 221 -7.38 5.00 -15.89
CA THR A 221 -8.45 4.43 -16.71
C THR A 221 -7.94 3.89 -18.05
N VAL A 222 -8.75 3.03 -18.69
CA VAL A 222 -8.47 2.51 -20.05
C VAL A 222 -8.39 3.66 -21.07
N ASP A 223 -9.25 4.67 -20.95
CA ASP A 223 -9.26 5.81 -21.87
C ASP A 223 -7.99 6.68 -21.75
N THR A 224 -7.52 6.87 -20.51
CA THR A 224 -6.22 7.51 -20.26
C THR A 224 -5.10 6.71 -20.93
N GLY A 225 -5.08 5.40 -20.71
CA GLY A 225 -4.08 4.50 -21.32
C GLY A 225 -4.09 4.57 -22.83
N ARG A 226 -5.27 4.58 -23.45
CA ARG A 226 -5.40 4.71 -24.90
C ARG A 226 -4.85 6.04 -25.40
N THR A 227 -5.22 7.16 -24.78
CA THR A 227 -4.76 8.49 -25.17
C THR A 227 -3.24 8.62 -25.05
N LEU A 228 -2.65 8.15 -23.95
CA LEU A 228 -1.21 8.21 -23.72
C LEU A 228 -0.45 7.23 -24.63
N GLY A 229 -1.01 6.04 -24.90
CA GLY A 229 -0.47 5.08 -25.84
C GLY A 229 -0.47 5.60 -27.29
N GLU A 230 -1.56 6.24 -27.74
CA GLU A 230 -1.62 6.93 -29.04
C GLU A 230 -0.54 8.01 -29.15
N LYS A 231 -0.37 8.81 -28.10
CA LYS A 231 0.66 9.83 -28.05
C LYS A 231 2.06 9.20 -28.14
N ALA A 232 2.35 8.17 -27.37
CA ALA A 232 3.64 7.48 -27.38
C ALA A 232 3.95 6.89 -28.77
N ALA A 233 2.97 6.25 -29.41
CA ALA A 233 3.14 5.72 -30.77
C ALA A 233 3.36 6.81 -31.82
N ASN A 234 2.69 7.95 -31.70
CA ASN A 234 2.85 9.09 -32.63
C ASN A 234 4.17 9.82 -32.43
N ASP A 235 4.69 9.90 -31.20
CA ASP A 235 5.98 10.54 -30.91
C ASP A 235 7.17 9.68 -31.41
N HIS A 236 6.95 8.35 -31.59
CA HIS A 236 7.98 7.37 -31.96
C HIS A 236 7.57 6.46 -33.13
N PRO A 237 7.20 7.00 -34.30
CA PRO A 237 6.61 6.19 -35.39
C PRO A 237 7.56 5.14 -35.95
N ASP A 238 8.86 5.41 -35.96
CA ASP A 238 9.87 4.55 -36.57
C ASP A 238 10.92 4.03 -35.57
N ASP A 239 10.86 4.49 -34.32
CA ASP A 239 11.87 4.20 -33.30
C ASP A 239 11.22 4.11 -31.90
N MET A 240 10.44 3.06 -31.70
CA MET A 240 9.80 2.79 -30.39
C MET A 240 10.85 2.55 -29.30
N PRO A 241 10.60 3.00 -28.06
CA PRO A 241 11.40 2.58 -26.90
C PRO A 241 11.47 1.05 -26.77
N ASP A 242 12.57 0.55 -26.21
CA ASP A 242 12.75 -0.89 -25.99
C ASP A 242 11.64 -1.50 -25.14
N ALA A 243 11.11 -0.72 -24.19
CA ALA A 243 10.03 -1.14 -23.31
C ALA A 243 9.33 0.08 -22.69
N PHE A 244 8.11 -0.17 -22.20
CA PHE A 244 7.39 0.75 -21.31
C PHE A 244 7.02 0.05 -20.01
N ILE A 245 7.23 0.73 -18.87
CA ILE A 245 6.58 0.39 -17.62
C ILE A 245 5.25 1.12 -17.58
N VAL A 246 4.16 0.36 -17.46
CA VAL A 246 2.81 0.91 -17.39
C VAL A 246 2.30 0.82 -15.94
N ALA A 247 1.80 1.92 -15.42
CA ALA A 247 1.55 2.10 -13.99
C ALA A 247 0.41 1.23 -13.42
N ALA A 248 -0.53 0.77 -14.23
CA ALA A 248 -1.67 -0.05 -13.80
C ALA A 248 -2.24 -0.86 -14.97
N ASP A 249 -2.91 -1.97 -14.65
CA ASP A 249 -3.51 -2.87 -15.63
C ASP A 249 -4.56 -2.17 -16.50
N THR A 250 -5.40 -1.33 -15.90
CA THR A 250 -6.41 -0.55 -16.63
C THR A 250 -5.77 0.35 -17.68
N ILE A 251 -4.67 1.03 -17.34
CA ILE A 251 -3.90 1.84 -18.30
C ILE A 251 -3.27 0.92 -19.36
N ALA A 252 -2.71 -0.23 -18.97
CA ALA A 252 -2.04 -1.14 -19.89
C ALA A 252 -3.01 -1.67 -20.97
N VAL A 253 -4.25 -1.96 -20.63
CA VAL A 253 -5.30 -2.33 -21.60
C VAL A 253 -5.47 -1.25 -22.66
N GLY A 254 -5.57 0.02 -22.25
CA GLY A 254 -5.69 1.15 -23.18
C GLY A 254 -4.46 1.34 -24.07
N VAL A 255 -3.27 1.22 -23.49
CA VAL A 255 -1.99 1.30 -24.22
C VAL A 255 -1.91 0.20 -25.28
N LEU A 256 -2.24 -1.04 -24.94
CA LEU A 256 -2.23 -2.15 -25.90
C LEU A 256 -3.23 -1.96 -27.04
N GLN A 257 -4.40 -1.39 -26.76
CA GLN A 257 -5.37 -1.02 -27.80
C GLN A 257 -4.80 0.04 -28.76
N ALA A 258 -4.18 1.09 -28.22
CA ALA A 258 -3.57 2.16 -29.00
C ALA A 258 -2.40 1.64 -29.85
N PHE A 259 -1.50 0.87 -29.27
CA PHE A 259 -0.36 0.28 -29.97
C PHE A 259 -0.80 -0.64 -31.10
N THR A 260 -1.81 -1.50 -30.84
CA THR A 260 -2.40 -2.36 -31.86
C THR A 260 -2.97 -1.56 -33.02
N ALA A 261 -3.72 -0.47 -32.71
CA ALA A 261 -4.30 0.40 -33.72
C ALA A 261 -3.23 1.14 -34.57
N ALA A 262 -2.09 1.49 -33.94
CA ALA A 262 -0.94 2.10 -34.62
C ALA A 262 -0.04 1.08 -35.36
N GLY A 263 -0.33 -0.22 -35.28
CA GLY A 263 0.48 -1.28 -35.89
C GLY A 263 1.76 -1.63 -35.12
N VAL A 264 1.91 -1.12 -33.88
CA VAL A 264 3.02 -1.45 -32.98
C VAL A 264 2.76 -2.82 -32.35
N LEU A 265 3.67 -3.77 -32.53
CA LEU A 265 3.55 -5.12 -32.02
C LEU A 265 4.30 -5.30 -30.70
N VAL A 266 3.58 -5.68 -29.67
CA VAL A 266 4.14 -6.06 -28.35
C VAL A 266 4.23 -7.60 -28.33
N PRO A 267 5.36 -8.22 -28.00
CA PRO A 267 6.63 -7.62 -27.54
C PRO A 267 7.69 -7.38 -28.65
N ARG A 268 7.31 -7.40 -29.95
CA ARG A 268 8.29 -7.34 -31.06
C ARG A 268 8.94 -5.98 -31.19
N ASP A 269 8.15 -4.91 -31.22
CA ASP A 269 8.61 -3.55 -31.48
C ASP A 269 8.90 -2.78 -30.17
N THR A 270 8.19 -3.14 -29.10
CA THR A 270 8.38 -2.68 -27.72
C THR A 270 7.87 -3.72 -26.74
N SER A 271 8.33 -3.71 -25.49
CA SER A 271 7.90 -4.66 -24.43
C SER A 271 7.13 -3.95 -23.34
#